data_686a691c52b11a7ba75f79b78a4f2647
#
_entry.id   686a691c52b11a7ba75f79b78a4f2647
#
_cell.length_a   1.000
_cell.length_b   1.000
_cell.length_c   1.000
_cell.angle_alpha   90.00
_cell.angle_beta   90.00
_cell.angle_gamma   90.00
#
_symmetry.space_group_name_H-M   'P 1'
#
loop_
_entity.id
_entity.type
_entity.pdbx_description
1 polymer ?
#
loop_
_entity_poly.entity_id
_entity_poly.type
_entity_poly.pdbx_seq_one_letter_code
_entity_poly.pdbx_strand_id
1 'polypeptide(L)'
;MIFTTKHGKAVTQDEIRRIQPPRVNLYASRIITKSRVMPSSTQRIAPSDGDRMRWGAPTWMFFHMIPEKLSDTNFINNKASVIQLITTICNNLPCPSCSQHATQYMKKVNFNAIHTTEDLKKMLYIFHNSVNERKKYAEFSYDDLNEKYSNLEFNQVVNKFMFHFQQKVYAINLIAQQISRQKNVAVVKKWIVDNTHLFQ
;
A
#
# COMPACT_ATOMS: atom_id res chain seq x y z
N MET A 1 1.31 -13.70 -19.60
CA MET A 1 2.12 -12.48 -19.72
C MET A 1 3.43 -12.69 -19.00
N ILE A 2 4.54 -12.45 -19.67
CA ILE A 2 5.91 -12.63 -19.15
C ILE A 2 6.43 -11.23 -18.82
N PHE A 3 6.84 -11.00 -17.57
CA PHE A 3 7.37 -9.73 -17.11
C PHE A 3 8.90 -9.84 -16.99
N THR A 4 9.64 -8.79 -17.34
CA THR A 4 11.10 -8.77 -17.27
C THR A 4 11.60 -8.09 -15.99
N THR A 5 12.69 -8.60 -15.43
CA THR A 5 13.36 -8.04 -14.24
C THR A 5 14.40 -6.98 -14.63
N LYS A 6 14.99 -6.28 -13.65
CA LYS A 6 16.11 -5.32 -13.77
C LYS A 6 17.30 -5.87 -14.60
N HIS A 7 17.38 -7.20 -14.79
CA HIS A 7 18.40 -7.90 -15.55
C HIS A 7 17.84 -8.62 -16.78
N GLY A 8 16.70 -8.21 -17.30
CA GLY A 8 16.10 -8.78 -18.50
C GLY A 8 15.51 -10.19 -18.32
N LYS A 9 15.36 -10.68 -17.08
CA LYS A 9 14.70 -11.98 -16.81
C LYS A 9 13.19 -11.78 -16.65
N ALA A 10 12.42 -12.59 -17.35
CA ALA A 10 10.98 -12.60 -17.25
C ALA A 10 10.52 -13.06 -15.85
N VAL A 11 9.60 -12.32 -15.22
CA VAL A 11 8.94 -12.74 -13.98
C VAL A 11 8.01 -13.91 -14.30
N THR A 12 8.28 -15.07 -13.70
CA THR A 12 7.49 -16.28 -13.94
C THR A 12 6.20 -16.27 -13.12
N GLN A 13 5.19 -16.98 -13.62
CA GLN A 13 3.92 -17.16 -12.90
C GLN A 13 4.11 -17.82 -11.53
N ASP A 14 5.15 -18.63 -11.36
CA ASP A 14 5.47 -19.29 -10.10
C ASP A 14 6.10 -18.32 -9.07
N GLU A 15 6.88 -17.34 -9.52
CA GLU A 15 7.39 -16.26 -8.64
C GLU A 15 6.25 -15.37 -8.16
N ILE A 16 5.30 -15.04 -9.04
CA ILE A 16 4.09 -14.30 -8.69
C ILE A 16 3.27 -15.09 -7.67
N ARG A 17 3.05 -16.40 -7.89
CA ARG A 17 2.29 -17.27 -6.98
C ARG A 17 2.92 -17.40 -5.60
N ARG A 18 4.25 -17.41 -5.47
CA ARG A 18 4.94 -17.50 -4.17
C ARG A 18 4.67 -16.31 -3.26
N ILE A 19 4.53 -15.13 -3.84
CA ILE A 19 4.39 -13.86 -3.12
C ILE A 19 2.91 -13.48 -2.97
N GLN A 20 2.05 -13.91 -3.90
CA GLN A 20 0.61 -13.62 -3.86
C GLN A 20 -0.10 -14.38 -2.74
N PRO A 21 -1.07 -13.74 -2.08
CA PRO A 21 -2.03 -14.45 -1.27
C PRO A 21 -2.88 -15.39 -2.16
N PRO A 22 -3.32 -16.55 -1.63
CA PRO A 22 -4.19 -17.46 -2.39
C PRO A 22 -5.44 -16.71 -2.85
N ARG A 23 -5.81 -16.88 -4.13
CA ARG A 23 -7.04 -16.31 -4.70
C ARG A 23 -8.23 -16.90 -3.96
N VAL A 24 -8.84 -16.11 -3.07
CA VAL A 24 -10.11 -16.49 -2.46
C VAL A 24 -11.21 -16.13 -3.47
N ASN A 25 -11.92 -17.15 -3.93
CA ASN A 25 -13.05 -16.98 -4.82
C ASN A 25 -14.20 -16.30 -4.05
N LEU A 26 -14.37 -14.98 -4.22
CA LEU A 26 -15.39 -14.17 -3.53
C LEU A 26 -16.81 -14.35 -4.08
N TYR A 27 -17.05 -15.39 -4.89
CA TYR A 27 -18.36 -15.67 -5.50
C TYR A 27 -19.13 -16.81 -4.82
N ALA A 28 -19.10 -16.93 -3.51
CA ALA A 28 -20.00 -17.85 -2.84
C ALA A 28 -20.49 -17.23 -1.53
N SER A 29 -21.54 -16.46 -1.58
CA SER A 29 -22.62 -16.37 -0.57
C SER A 29 -23.52 -15.16 -0.85
N ARG A 30 -24.45 -15.32 -1.79
CA ARG A 30 -25.67 -14.52 -1.78
C ARG A 30 -26.63 -15.15 -0.78
N ILE A 31 -26.67 -14.63 0.42
CA ILE A 31 -27.83 -14.81 1.30
C ILE A 31 -28.70 -13.56 1.12
N ILE A 32 -29.86 -13.80 0.47
CA ILE A 32 -30.92 -12.78 0.33
C ILE A 32 -31.62 -12.67 1.66
N THR A 33 -31.36 -11.59 2.41
CA THR A 33 -32.26 -11.14 3.47
C THR A 33 -32.97 -9.88 2.99
N LYS A 34 -34.28 -10.03 2.71
CA LYS A 34 -35.17 -8.90 2.52
C LYS A 34 -35.16 -8.04 3.79
N SER A 35 -34.64 -6.83 3.74
CA SER A 35 -34.75 -5.85 4.78
C SER A 35 -35.46 -4.61 4.26
N ARG A 36 -36.45 -4.25 5.02
CA ARG A 36 -37.48 -3.23 4.97
C ARG A 36 -36.91 -1.84 4.64
N VAL A 37 -37.47 -1.20 3.62
CA VAL A 37 -37.20 0.19 3.22
C VAL A 37 -37.73 1.13 4.28
N MET A 38 -36.89 1.98 4.83
CA MET A 38 -37.26 3.21 5.52
C MET A 38 -36.75 4.40 4.71
N PRO A 39 -37.55 5.40 4.38
CA PRO A 39 -37.11 6.60 3.72
C PRO A 39 -36.49 7.56 4.75
N SER A 40 -35.26 7.95 4.60
CA SER A 40 -34.69 9.12 5.26
C SER A 40 -33.87 9.94 4.27
N SER A 41 -34.49 11.03 3.89
CA SER A 41 -33.90 12.15 3.19
C SER A 41 -32.82 12.82 4.04
N THR A 42 -31.58 12.72 3.62
CA THR A 42 -30.62 13.80 3.74
C THR A 42 -29.53 13.48 2.71
N GLN A 43 -29.61 14.11 1.54
CA GLN A 43 -28.54 14.09 0.55
C GLN A 43 -27.30 14.74 1.18
N ARG A 44 -26.41 13.91 1.72
CA ARG A 44 -25.04 14.33 1.98
C ARG A 44 -24.35 14.38 0.63
N ILE A 45 -24.01 15.58 0.18
CA ILE A 45 -23.13 15.78 -0.96
C ILE A 45 -21.86 15.00 -0.66
N ALA A 46 -21.68 13.90 -1.38
CA ALA A 46 -20.46 13.13 -1.31
C ALA A 46 -19.31 14.01 -1.85
N PRO A 47 -18.16 14.12 -1.14
CA PRO A 47 -17.02 14.86 -1.67
C PRO A 47 -16.64 14.32 -3.04
N SER A 48 -16.31 15.21 -3.98
CA SER A 48 -15.91 14.85 -5.34
C SER A 48 -14.69 13.90 -5.32
N ASP A 49 -14.64 12.95 -6.23
CA ASP A 49 -13.57 11.92 -6.31
C ASP A 49 -12.14 12.51 -6.38
N GLY A 50 -11.99 13.73 -6.88
CA GLY A 50 -10.70 14.44 -6.95
C GLY A 50 -10.11 14.82 -5.59
N ASP A 51 -10.93 14.97 -4.54
CA ASP A 51 -10.48 15.38 -3.20
C ASP A 51 -10.22 14.17 -2.27
N ARG A 52 -10.76 13.00 -2.62
CA ARG A 52 -10.74 11.81 -1.76
C ARG A 52 -9.42 11.06 -1.70
N MET A 53 -8.50 11.27 -2.63
CA MET A 53 -7.29 10.43 -2.75
C MET A 53 -5.99 11.17 -2.99
N ARG A 54 -5.85 12.40 -2.50
CA ARG A 54 -4.57 13.13 -2.55
C ARG A 54 -3.41 12.39 -1.88
N TRP A 55 -3.69 11.45 -0.97
CA TRP A 55 -2.71 10.64 -0.25
C TRP A 55 -2.28 9.37 -1.02
N GLY A 56 -3.09 8.88 -1.96
CA GLY A 56 -2.85 7.59 -2.62
C GLY A 56 -1.57 7.57 -3.46
N ALA A 57 -1.43 8.51 -4.40
CA ALA A 57 -0.24 8.61 -5.23
C ALA A 57 1.05 8.83 -4.41
N PRO A 58 1.11 9.76 -3.42
CA PRO A 58 2.27 9.87 -2.54
C PRO A 58 2.61 8.60 -1.76
N THR A 59 1.60 7.81 -1.33
CA THR A 59 1.83 6.54 -0.66
C THR A 59 2.45 5.51 -1.59
N TRP A 60 1.96 5.40 -2.83
CA TRP A 60 2.56 4.51 -3.83
C TRP A 60 3.96 4.94 -4.22
N MET A 61 4.22 6.24 -4.38
CA MET A 61 5.58 6.75 -4.61
C MET A 61 6.52 6.33 -3.48
N PHE A 62 6.09 6.48 -2.23
CA PHE A 62 6.89 6.07 -1.07
C PHE A 62 7.13 4.56 -1.05
N PHE A 63 6.10 3.75 -1.25
CA PHE A 63 6.23 2.29 -1.25
C PHE A 63 7.16 1.78 -2.34
N HIS A 64 7.01 2.25 -3.58
CA HIS A 64 7.86 1.79 -4.69
C HIS A 64 9.28 2.35 -4.61
N MET A 65 9.50 3.51 -3.98
CA MET A 65 10.82 4.05 -3.72
C MET A 65 11.64 3.18 -2.76
N ILE A 66 11.01 2.53 -1.77
CA ILE A 66 11.71 1.71 -0.77
C ILE A 66 12.63 0.67 -1.43
N PRO A 67 12.14 -0.26 -2.28
CA PRO A 67 13.02 -1.26 -2.91
C PRO A 67 13.98 -0.66 -3.95
N GLU A 68 13.72 0.53 -4.49
CA GLU A 68 14.62 1.20 -5.44
C GLU A 68 15.84 1.82 -4.76
N LYS A 69 15.70 2.27 -3.52
CA LYS A 69 16.74 3.00 -2.77
C LYS A 69 17.45 2.15 -1.73
N LEU A 70 16.90 0.99 -1.36
CA LEU A 70 17.58 0.05 -0.47
C LEU A 70 18.52 -0.86 -1.25
N SER A 71 19.72 -1.10 -0.71
CA SER A 71 20.54 -2.24 -1.13
C SER A 71 19.96 -3.55 -0.58
N ASP A 72 20.24 -4.68 -1.24
CA ASP A 72 19.83 -6.01 -0.74
C ASP A 72 20.38 -6.28 0.66
N THR A 73 21.63 -5.88 0.94
CA THR A 73 22.26 -6.02 2.26
C THR A 73 21.50 -5.23 3.32
N ASN A 74 21.18 -3.95 3.04
CA ASN A 74 20.40 -3.12 3.96
C ASN A 74 18.99 -3.68 4.17
N PHE A 75 18.37 -4.19 3.11
CA PHE A 75 17.06 -4.81 3.19
C PHE A 75 17.08 -6.09 4.05
N ILE A 76 18.00 -7.02 3.81
CA ILE A 76 18.09 -8.28 4.55
C ILE A 76 18.27 -8.01 6.06
N ASN A 77 19.21 -7.10 6.41
CA ASN A 77 19.49 -6.75 7.79
C ASN A 77 18.32 -6.03 8.50
N ASN A 78 17.47 -5.33 7.75
CA ASN A 78 16.35 -4.54 8.28
C ASN A 78 14.98 -5.03 7.83
N LYS A 79 14.89 -6.23 7.23
CA LYS A 79 13.67 -6.78 6.63
C LYS A 79 12.45 -6.66 7.54
N ALA A 80 12.59 -7.11 8.79
CA ALA A 80 11.47 -7.10 9.75
C ALA A 80 10.96 -5.68 9.99
N SER A 81 11.84 -4.70 10.15
CA SER A 81 11.47 -3.30 10.40
C SER A 81 10.88 -2.62 9.16
N VAL A 82 11.38 -2.93 7.96
CA VAL A 82 10.82 -2.43 6.69
C VAL A 82 9.41 -2.98 6.45
N ILE A 83 9.20 -4.28 6.67
CA ILE A 83 7.88 -4.90 6.56
C ILE A 83 6.92 -4.32 7.61
N GLN A 84 7.40 -4.12 8.84
CA GLN A 84 6.62 -3.49 9.90
C GLN A 84 6.22 -2.05 9.54
N LEU A 85 7.11 -1.27 8.94
CA LEU A 85 6.81 0.07 8.44
C LEU A 85 5.67 0.03 7.42
N ILE A 86 5.80 -0.80 6.36
CA ILE A 86 4.79 -0.92 5.30
C ILE A 86 3.45 -1.35 5.90
N THR A 87 3.46 -2.35 6.78
CA THR A 87 2.25 -2.84 7.44
C THR A 87 1.61 -1.76 8.32
N THR A 88 2.42 -1.00 9.07
CA THR A 88 1.91 0.12 9.89
C THR A 88 1.27 1.19 9.03
N ILE A 89 1.86 1.55 7.90
CA ILE A 89 1.27 2.50 6.95
C ILE A 89 -0.07 1.96 6.42
N CYS A 90 -0.10 0.71 5.96
CA CYS A 90 -1.32 0.06 5.45
C CYS A 90 -2.47 0.05 6.47
N ASN A 91 -2.16 -0.20 7.74
CA ASN A 91 -3.13 -0.22 8.84
C ASN A 91 -3.65 1.18 9.22
N ASN A 92 -3.00 2.23 8.75
CA ASN A 92 -3.26 3.61 9.16
C ASN A 92 -3.51 4.56 7.98
N LEU A 93 -3.92 4.05 6.82
CA LEU A 93 -4.27 4.88 5.67
C LEU A 93 -5.41 5.86 6.04
N PRO A 94 -5.43 7.08 5.45
CA PRO A 94 -6.45 8.08 5.74
C PRO A 94 -7.89 7.65 5.43
N CYS A 95 -8.06 6.66 4.58
CA CYS A 95 -9.35 6.09 4.20
C CYS A 95 -9.60 4.77 4.97
N PRO A 96 -10.58 4.66 5.87
CA PRO A 96 -10.82 3.46 6.67
C PRO A 96 -11.04 2.19 5.84
N SER A 97 -11.84 2.26 4.78
CA SER A 97 -12.07 1.10 3.90
C SER A 97 -10.82 0.71 3.11
N CYS A 98 -9.96 1.69 2.75
CA CYS A 98 -8.68 1.41 2.10
C CYS A 98 -7.69 0.77 3.09
N SER A 99 -7.64 1.27 4.33
CA SER A 99 -6.83 0.70 5.40
C SER A 99 -7.25 -0.75 5.71
N GLN A 100 -8.54 -1.01 5.82
CA GLN A 100 -9.07 -2.36 6.04
C GLN A 100 -8.65 -3.32 4.90
N HIS A 101 -8.79 -2.90 3.65
CA HIS A 101 -8.39 -3.70 2.49
C HIS A 101 -6.87 -3.96 2.49
N ALA A 102 -6.07 -2.91 2.70
CA ALA A 102 -4.61 -3.04 2.74
C ALA A 102 -4.16 -3.97 3.88
N THR A 103 -4.78 -3.85 5.08
CA THR A 103 -4.52 -4.73 6.23
C THR A 103 -4.83 -6.18 5.91
N GLN A 104 -5.98 -6.43 5.27
CA GLN A 104 -6.36 -7.79 4.87
C GLN A 104 -5.43 -8.38 3.81
N TYR A 105 -4.94 -7.55 2.88
CA TYR A 105 -3.94 -7.96 1.90
C TYR A 105 -2.62 -8.35 2.59
N MET A 106 -2.08 -7.49 3.43
CA MET A 106 -0.81 -7.72 4.13
C MET A 106 -0.83 -8.98 5.00
N LYS A 107 -1.97 -9.31 5.64
CA LYS A 107 -2.13 -10.56 6.42
C LYS A 107 -1.99 -11.83 5.58
N LYS A 108 -2.21 -11.75 4.26
CA LYS A 108 -2.14 -12.90 3.35
C LYS A 108 -0.78 -13.03 2.66
N VAL A 109 0.06 -12.00 2.72
CA VAL A 109 1.38 -12.01 2.10
C VAL A 109 2.30 -12.97 2.83
N ASN A 110 2.98 -13.83 2.08
CA ASN A 110 4.05 -14.68 2.61
C ASN A 110 5.36 -13.88 2.71
N PHE A 111 5.54 -13.14 3.79
CA PHE A 111 6.75 -12.35 4.01
C PHE A 111 8.03 -13.21 4.11
N ASN A 112 7.92 -14.51 4.42
CA ASN A 112 9.08 -15.39 4.44
C ASN A 112 9.67 -15.61 3.04
N ALA A 113 8.86 -15.51 2.00
CA ALA A 113 9.29 -15.66 0.61
C ALA A 113 9.96 -14.40 0.02
N ILE A 114 10.03 -13.30 0.76
CA ILE A 114 10.65 -12.05 0.34
C ILE A 114 12.08 -12.03 0.87
N HIS A 115 13.08 -12.20 0.00
CA HIS A 115 14.50 -12.29 0.38
C HIS A 115 15.32 -11.11 -0.14
N THR A 116 14.88 -10.44 -1.19
CA THR A 116 15.61 -9.38 -1.87
C THR A 116 14.76 -8.11 -2.00
N THR A 117 15.38 -7.00 -2.35
CA THR A 117 14.66 -5.76 -2.72
C THR A 117 13.78 -5.98 -3.95
N GLU A 118 14.21 -6.86 -4.87
CA GLU A 118 13.42 -7.23 -6.04
C GLU A 118 12.15 -8.03 -5.67
N ASP A 119 12.22 -8.93 -4.67
CA ASP A 119 11.02 -9.62 -4.16
C ASP A 119 10.06 -8.63 -3.49
N LEU A 120 10.60 -7.65 -2.74
CA LEU A 120 9.80 -6.58 -2.15
C LEU A 120 9.11 -5.74 -3.23
N LYS A 121 9.84 -5.39 -4.30
CA LYS A 121 9.30 -4.66 -5.45
C LYS A 121 8.16 -5.41 -6.12
N LYS A 122 8.33 -6.71 -6.35
CA LYS A 122 7.28 -7.60 -6.90
C LYS A 122 6.07 -7.65 -5.99
N MET A 123 6.25 -7.80 -4.69
CA MET A 123 5.15 -7.80 -3.72
C MET A 123 4.36 -6.50 -3.76
N LEU A 124 5.04 -5.35 -3.77
CA LEU A 124 4.39 -4.04 -3.84
C LEU A 124 3.68 -3.80 -5.17
N TYR A 125 4.25 -4.27 -6.27
CA TYR A 125 3.62 -4.25 -7.58
C TYR A 125 2.30 -5.02 -7.60
N ILE A 126 2.32 -6.26 -7.10
CA ILE A 126 1.13 -7.10 -7.02
C ILE A 126 0.07 -6.46 -6.11
N PHE A 127 0.50 -5.90 -4.99
CA PHE A 127 -0.39 -5.17 -4.09
C PHE A 127 -1.01 -3.95 -4.77
N HIS A 128 -0.23 -3.15 -5.50
CA HIS A 128 -0.72 -1.99 -6.24
C HIS A 128 -1.81 -2.40 -7.24
N ASN A 129 -1.56 -3.44 -8.03
CA ASN A 129 -2.52 -3.91 -9.02
C ASN A 129 -3.77 -4.56 -8.39
N SER A 130 -3.66 -5.19 -7.22
CA SER A 130 -4.85 -5.64 -6.48
C SER A 130 -5.76 -4.48 -6.05
N VAL A 131 -5.17 -3.32 -5.73
CA VAL A 131 -5.93 -2.10 -5.42
C VAL A 131 -6.53 -1.50 -6.70
N ASN A 132 -5.80 -1.48 -7.82
CA ASN A 132 -6.28 -1.00 -9.11
C ASN A 132 -7.47 -1.83 -9.58
N GLU A 133 -7.37 -3.17 -9.55
CA GLU A 133 -8.46 -4.09 -9.88
C GLU A 133 -9.72 -3.79 -9.06
N ARG A 134 -9.59 -3.66 -7.73
CA ARG A 134 -10.71 -3.33 -6.85
C ARG A 134 -11.35 -1.99 -7.17
N LYS A 135 -10.56 -1.01 -7.60
CA LYS A 135 -11.02 0.33 -7.97
C LYS A 135 -11.44 0.47 -9.43
N LYS A 136 -11.32 -0.61 -10.20
CA LYS A 136 -11.57 -0.62 -11.65
C LYS A 136 -10.67 0.35 -12.42
N TYR A 137 -9.44 0.54 -11.94
CA TYR A 137 -8.39 1.27 -12.65
C TYR A 137 -7.64 0.30 -13.59
N ALA A 138 -6.99 0.86 -14.60
CA ALA A 138 -6.11 0.10 -15.48
C ALA A 138 -4.99 -0.59 -14.68
N GLU A 139 -4.61 -1.77 -15.14
CA GLU A 139 -3.43 -2.44 -14.61
C GLU A 139 -2.18 -1.62 -14.89
N PHE A 140 -1.35 -1.47 -13.86
CA PHE A 140 -0.05 -0.82 -13.98
C PHE A 140 0.98 -1.85 -14.45
N SER A 141 1.77 -1.51 -15.49
CA SER A 141 2.78 -2.43 -16.03
C SER A 141 3.98 -2.55 -15.10
N TYR A 142 4.58 -3.75 -15.04
CA TYR A 142 5.82 -3.94 -14.28
C TYR A 142 6.99 -3.16 -14.89
N ASP A 143 7.03 -3.05 -16.21
CA ASP A 143 8.08 -2.34 -16.93
C ASP A 143 8.06 -0.83 -16.63
N ASP A 144 6.88 -0.26 -16.38
CA ASP A 144 6.71 1.15 -16.03
C ASP A 144 7.26 1.48 -14.62
N LEU A 145 7.51 0.48 -13.76
CA LEU A 145 8.02 0.71 -12.40
C LEU A 145 9.37 1.42 -12.41
N ASN A 146 10.31 0.94 -13.22
CA ASN A 146 11.65 1.50 -13.28
C ASN A 146 11.62 2.95 -13.79
N GLU A 147 10.92 3.20 -14.89
CA GLU A 147 10.79 4.54 -15.46
C GLU A 147 10.19 5.52 -14.45
N LYS A 148 9.15 5.08 -13.72
CA LYS A 148 8.37 5.95 -12.85
C LYS A 148 8.99 6.19 -11.49
N TYR A 149 9.72 5.22 -10.92
CA TYR A 149 10.10 5.26 -9.51
C TYR A 149 11.62 5.21 -9.24
N SER A 150 12.47 4.83 -10.21
CA SER A 150 13.93 4.74 -10.01
C SER A 150 14.61 6.09 -9.74
N ASN A 151 14.14 7.17 -10.37
CA ASN A 151 14.73 8.50 -10.32
C ASN A 151 14.12 9.40 -9.23
N LEU A 152 13.35 8.83 -8.29
CA LEU A 152 12.71 9.62 -7.24
C LEU A 152 13.73 10.09 -6.20
N GLU A 153 13.64 11.37 -5.86
CA GLU A 153 14.41 11.98 -4.77
C GLU A 153 13.79 11.63 -3.41
N PHE A 154 14.57 10.98 -2.54
CA PHE A 154 14.13 10.46 -1.24
C PHE A 154 13.40 11.51 -0.40
N ASN A 155 14.05 12.66 -0.16
CA ASN A 155 13.48 13.71 0.69
C ASN A 155 12.17 14.29 0.14
N GLN A 156 12.08 14.45 -1.18
CA GLN A 156 10.85 14.95 -1.82
C GLN A 156 9.70 13.96 -1.66
N VAL A 157 9.96 12.68 -1.87
CA VAL A 157 8.95 11.63 -1.71
C VAL A 157 8.50 11.52 -0.26
N VAL A 158 9.44 11.48 0.68
CA VAL A 158 9.14 11.42 2.12
C VAL A 158 8.30 12.62 2.56
N ASN A 159 8.70 13.84 2.19
CA ASN A 159 7.97 15.05 2.55
C ASN A 159 6.54 15.03 1.99
N LYS A 160 6.38 14.67 0.71
CA LYS A 160 5.07 14.58 0.06
C LYS A 160 4.20 13.48 0.69
N PHE A 161 4.78 12.31 0.94
CA PHE A 161 4.10 11.21 1.61
C PHE A 161 3.64 11.63 3.01
N MET A 162 4.54 12.15 3.85
CA MET A 162 4.23 12.52 5.22
C MET A 162 3.20 13.66 5.29
N PHE A 163 3.29 14.65 4.40
CA PHE A 163 2.32 15.74 4.33
C PHE A 163 0.88 15.20 4.17
N HIS A 164 0.68 14.25 3.27
CA HIS A 164 -0.65 13.68 3.02
C HIS A 164 -1.02 12.60 4.04
N PHE A 165 -0.07 11.78 4.48
CA PHE A 165 -0.32 10.67 5.40
C PHE A 165 -0.74 11.15 6.80
N GLN A 166 -0.19 12.26 7.28
CA GLN A 166 -0.50 12.81 8.60
C GLN A 166 -1.83 13.58 8.68
N GLN A 167 -2.48 13.86 7.56
CA GLN A 167 -3.73 14.63 7.56
C GLN A 167 -4.80 13.95 8.41
N LYS A 168 -5.58 14.76 9.14
CA LYS A 168 -6.67 14.27 9.97
C LYS A 168 -7.82 13.72 9.11
N VAL A 169 -8.36 12.60 9.52
CA VAL A 169 -9.57 12.03 8.91
C VAL A 169 -10.77 12.49 9.72
N TYR A 170 -11.61 13.30 9.11
CA TYR A 170 -12.85 13.77 9.75
C TYR A 170 -13.97 12.73 9.58
N ALA A 171 -13.98 11.69 10.40
CA ALA A 171 -15.11 10.77 10.51
C ALA A 171 -15.63 10.79 11.95
N ILE A 172 -16.88 11.14 12.10
CA ILE A 172 -17.51 11.58 13.37
C ILE A 172 -17.46 10.53 14.50
N ASN A 173 -17.33 9.26 14.19
CA ASN A 173 -17.41 8.19 15.20
C ASN A 173 -16.05 7.58 15.58
N LEU A 174 -14.92 8.27 15.34
CA LEU A 174 -13.61 7.64 15.34
C LEU A 174 -12.54 8.38 16.15
N ILE A 175 -12.87 9.10 17.22
CA ILE A 175 -11.90 9.84 18.05
C ILE A 175 -10.79 8.89 18.56
N ALA A 176 -11.15 7.72 19.08
CA ALA A 176 -10.17 6.74 19.56
C ALA A 176 -9.29 6.20 18.42
N GLN A 177 -9.87 5.98 17.24
CA GLN A 177 -9.10 5.58 16.05
C GLN A 177 -8.21 6.72 15.54
N GLN A 178 -8.63 7.98 15.64
CA GLN A 178 -7.77 9.11 15.30
C GLN A 178 -6.56 9.23 16.24
N ILE A 179 -6.75 9.05 17.55
CA ILE A 179 -5.66 9.07 18.53
C ILE A 179 -4.67 7.93 18.24
N SER A 180 -5.18 6.72 18.02
CA SER A 180 -4.33 5.57 17.65
C SER A 180 -3.59 5.84 16.33
N ARG A 181 -4.28 6.38 15.33
CA ARG A 181 -3.67 6.75 14.06
C ARG A 181 -2.58 7.80 14.21
N GLN A 182 -2.78 8.85 15.01
CA GLN A 182 -1.77 9.88 15.26
C GLN A 182 -0.51 9.30 15.91
N LYS A 183 -0.65 8.38 16.88
CA LYS A 183 0.48 7.66 17.46
C LYS A 183 1.24 6.87 16.40
N ASN A 184 0.54 6.14 15.52
CA ASN A 184 1.17 5.37 14.46
C ASN A 184 1.81 6.25 13.39
N VAL A 185 1.26 7.41 13.07
CA VAL A 185 1.90 8.42 12.20
C VAL A 185 3.23 8.89 12.81
N ALA A 186 3.27 9.15 14.12
CA ALA A 186 4.50 9.50 14.81
C ALA A 186 5.54 8.37 14.78
N VAL A 187 5.10 7.10 14.93
CA VAL A 187 5.97 5.92 14.79
C VAL A 187 6.55 5.83 13.37
N VAL A 188 5.73 6.00 12.34
CA VAL A 188 6.19 6.02 10.94
C VAL A 188 7.20 7.14 10.71
N LYS A 189 6.91 8.35 11.17
CA LYS A 189 7.83 9.50 11.05
C LYS A 189 9.17 9.21 11.74
N LYS A 190 9.12 8.73 12.98
CA LYS A 190 10.33 8.38 13.73
C LYS A 190 11.15 7.31 13.00
N TRP A 191 10.50 6.23 12.51
CA TRP A 191 11.18 5.18 11.77
C TRP A 191 11.91 5.73 10.54
N ILE A 192 11.26 6.60 9.74
CA ILE A 192 11.87 7.21 8.56
C ILE A 192 13.11 8.02 8.93
N VAL A 193 13.02 8.85 9.98
CA VAL A 193 14.15 9.69 10.45
C VAL A 193 15.31 8.81 10.91
N ASP A 194 15.04 7.82 11.74
CA ASP A 194 16.07 6.94 12.31
C ASP A 194 16.76 6.07 11.24
N ASN A 195 16.09 5.78 10.12
CA ASN A 195 16.55 4.85 9.10
C ASN A 195 16.87 5.52 7.74
N THR A 196 16.95 6.85 7.69
CA THR A 196 17.28 7.59 6.45
C THR A 196 18.58 7.11 5.82
N HIS A 197 19.58 6.73 6.64
CA HIS A 197 20.89 6.23 6.21
C HIS A 197 20.82 4.92 5.41
N LEU A 198 19.73 4.17 5.48
CA LEU A 198 19.56 2.92 4.74
C LEU A 198 19.28 3.16 3.24
N PHE A 199 18.83 4.36 2.87
CA PHE A 199 18.35 4.73 1.54
C PHE A 199 19.39 5.53 0.72
N GLN A 200 20.64 5.36 0.99
CA GLN A 200 21.77 6.03 0.32
C GLN A 200 22.37 5.15 -0.78
#